data_9a87f0d5b59713e0494a8c09c4174106
#
_entry.id   9a87f0d5b59713e0494a8c09c4174106
#
_cell.length_a   1.000
_cell.length_b   1.000
_cell.length_c   1.000
_cell.angle_alpha   90.00
_cell.angle_beta   90.00
_cell.angle_gamma   90.00
#
_symmetry.space_group_name_H-M   'P 1'
#
loop_
_entity.id
_entity.type
_entity.pdbx_description
1 polymer ?
#
loop_
_entity_poly.entity_id
_entity_poly.type
_entity_poly.pdbx_seq_one_letter_code
_entity_poly.pdbx_strand_id
1 'polypeptide(L)'
;MYFCKRNLQNKIITYNMKNLKTIIFTACALFSLGAAASTEHTTVQGDHGKLDVVIQRPDNDAANDNGSQANAKAKAGKKTPLLVLCHGFGGNKEGKLFDCLVDSLNKKGIAVIRFDFNGHGKSEGKFEDMTVLNEIEDAKCILRYASSLPWVSKIAMGGHSQGGVVTAMTSGQLVAQADKDIKKIQAVVLLAPAAVLRDDALRGNTFGKMYDPKNPPAKIEMWDGKALGGNYIRTATTLPIYETAKNYHGAECILHGDADRVVPYTYGQRFHYLNKKSEWHLMTDADHGFGGQEEQAAHIASDFLAKVLK
;
A
#
# COMPACT_ATOMS: atom_id res chain seq x y z
N MET A 1 31.75 -40.06 46.96
CA MET A 1 31.28 -40.65 48.22
C MET A 1 29.80 -40.37 48.36
N TYR A 2 29.08 -41.38 48.42
CA TYR A 2 27.80 -41.90 48.79
C TYR A 2 26.66 -41.89 47.78
N PHE A 3 26.38 -43.12 47.36
CA PHE A 3 25.16 -43.62 46.69
C PHE A 3 23.93 -43.48 47.61
N CYS A 4 22.77 -43.23 47.01
CA CYS A 4 21.55 -43.89 47.51
C CYS A 4 20.55 -44.12 46.34
N LYS A 5 20.43 -45.39 46.01
CA LYS A 5 19.34 -45.98 45.20
C LYS A 5 18.07 -46.03 46.04
N ARG A 6 16.91 -45.71 45.46
CA ARG A 6 15.64 -46.29 45.89
C ARG A 6 14.74 -46.63 44.73
N ASN A 7 14.53 -47.94 44.61
CA ASN A 7 13.48 -48.58 43.83
C ASN A 7 12.10 -48.17 44.32
N LEU A 8 11.13 -48.00 43.44
CA LEU A 8 9.72 -48.16 43.76
C LEU A 8 9.00 -48.87 42.63
N GLN A 9 8.42 -49.94 43.00
CA GLN A 9 7.77 -51.01 42.27
C GLN A 9 6.54 -50.58 41.49
N ASN A 10 6.36 -51.25 40.35
CA ASN A 10 5.13 -51.30 39.54
C ASN A 10 3.95 -51.81 40.37
N LYS A 11 2.84 -51.06 40.38
CA LYS A 11 1.51 -51.58 40.64
C LYS A 11 0.67 -51.51 39.39
N ILE A 12 0.48 -52.65 38.76
CA ILE A 12 -0.48 -52.89 37.70
C ILE A 12 -1.87 -52.91 38.37
N ILE A 13 -2.74 -51.97 37.98
CA ILE A 13 -4.16 -52.02 38.34
C ILE A 13 -4.91 -52.44 37.08
N THR A 14 -5.34 -53.71 37.04
CA THR A 14 -6.27 -54.25 36.06
C THR A 14 -7.67 -53.72 36.34
N TYR A 15 -8.20 -52.89 35.40
CA TYR A 15 -9.60 -52.50 35.39
C TYR A 15 -10.41 -53.40 34.48
N ASN A 16 -11.45 -54.04 35.08
CA ASN A 16 -12.37 -54.96 34.48
C ASN A 16 -13.34 -54.22 33.55
N MET A 17 -13.34 -54.58 32.27
CA MET A 17 -14.23 -54.02 31.24
C MET A 17 -15.60 -54.67 31.29
N LYS A 18 -16.58 -54.07 31.95
CA LYS A 18 -18.01 -54.29 31.65
C LYS A 18 -18.78 -52.98 31.88
N ASN A 19 -19.42 -52.51 30.80
CA ASN A 19 -20.32 -51.34 30.67
C ASN A 19 -19.67 -50.04 30.13
N LEU A 20 -19.30 -50.12 28.85
CA LEU A 20 -19.01 -48.92 28.06
C LEU A 20 -20.29 -48.50 27.30
N LYS A 21 -21.12 -47.66 27.92
CA LYS A 21 -22.10 -46.88 27.19
C LYS A 21 -21.32 -45.73 26.52
N THR A 22 -21.26 -45.83 25.22
CA THR A 22 -20.60 -44.84 24.30
C THR A 22 -21.23 -43.48 24.50
N ILE A 23 -20.54 -42.57 25.18
CA ILE A 23 -20.82 -41.15 25.10
C ILE A 23 -19.92 -40.63 23.98
N ILE A 24 -20.51 -40.48 22.77
CA ILE A 24 -19.86 -39.77 21.69
C ILE A 24 -19.93 -38.28 22.03
N PHE A 25 -18.83 -37.74 22.56
CA PHE A 25 -18.60 -36.31 22.59
C PHE A 25 -18.24 -35.88 21.15
N THR A 26 -19.24 -35.44 20.42
CA THR A 26 -19.01 -34.68 19.18
C THR A 26 -18.43 -33.34 19.61
N ALA A 27 -17.11 -33.27 19.71
CA ALA A 27 -16.43 -31.99 19.73
C ALA A 27 -16.64 -31.36 18.34
N CYS A 28 -17.69 -30.56 18.18
CA CYS A 28 -17.77 -29.57 17.11
C CYS A 28 -16.62 -28.59 17.33
N ALA A 29 -15.46 -28.90 16.79
CA ALA A 29 -14.46 -27.90 16.49
C ALA A 29 -15.12 -26.98 15.46
N LEU A 30 -15.69 -25.87 15.91
CA LEU A 30 -15.97 -24.72 15.09
C LEU A 30 -14.61 -24.21 14.61
N PHE A 31 -14.06 -24.87 13.59
CA PHE A 31 -13.15 -24.20 12.68
C PHE A 31 -13.97 -23.10 12.04
N SER A 32 -13.86 -21.88 12.54
CA SER A 32 -14.12 -20.73 11.73
C SER A 32 -13.10 -20.81 10.56
N LEU A 33 -13.53 -21.40 9.44
CA LEU A 33 -12.87 -21.13 8.18
C LEU A 33 -13.04 -19.62 8.00
N GLY A 34 -12.05 -18.86 8.48
CA GLY A 34 -11.83 -17.52 8.01
C GLY A 34 -11.63 -17.65 6.50
N ALA A 35 -12.60 -17.22 5.71
CA ALA A 35 -12.46 -17.22 4.29
C ALA A 35 -11.22 -16.38 3.97
N ALA A 36 -10.31 -16.87 3.13
CA ALA A 36 -9.09 -16.15 2.79
C ALA A 36 -9.42 -15.04 1.79
N ALA A 37 -8.89 -13.82 2.01
CA ALA A 37 -9.04 -12.70 1.08
C ALA A 37 -8.72 -13.15 -0.34
N SER A 38 -9.58 -12.83 -1.33
CA SER A 38 -9.29 -13.18 -2.70
C SER A 38 -8.18 -12.31 -3.25
N THR A 39 -7.19 -12.95 -3.87
CA THR A 39 -6.07 -12.27 -4.54
C THR A 39 -6.16 -12.55 -6.03
N GLU A 40 -6.21 -11.48 -6.84
CA GLU A 40 -6.21 -11.52 -8.29
C GLU A 40 -4.92 -10.85 -8.81
N HIS A 41 -4.26 -11.46 -9.78
CA HIS A 41 -3.12 -10.91 -10.49
C HIS A 41 -3.54 -10.53 -11.91
N THR A 42 -3.20 -9.32 -12.33
CA THR A 42 -3.52 -8.82 -13.66
C THR A 42 -2.47 -7.82 -14.15
N THR A 43 -2.62 -7.34 -15.37
CA THR A 43 -1.80 -6.25 -15.90
C THR A 43 -2.69 -5.13 -16.41
N VAL A 44 -2.21 -3.89 -16.25
CA VAL A 44 -2.87 -2.68 -16.75
C VAL A 44 -1.90 -1.93 -17.63
N GLN A 45 -2.34 -1.38 -18.77
CA GLN A 45 -1.48 -0.55 -19.59
C GLN A 45 -1.16 0.75 -18.84
N GLY A 46 0.12 0.97 -18.57
CA GLY A 46 0.68 2.20 -17.99
C GLY A 46 1.24 3.14 -19.05
N ASP A 47 2.01 4.13 -18.62
CA ASP A 47 2.62 5.15 -19.47
C ASP A 47 3.69 4.55 -20.41
N HIS A 48 4.59 3.73 -19.89
CA HIS A 48 5.73 3.15 -20.62
C HIS A 48 5.70 1.62 -20.74
N GLY A 49 4.53 1.01 -20.64
CA GLY A 49 4.37 -0.44 -20.72
C GLY A 49 3.34 -0.96 -19.75
N LYS A 50 3.21 -2.28 -19.65
CA LYS A 50 2.25 -2.93 -18.75
C LYS A 50 2.72 -2.85 -17.32
N LEU A 51 1.81 -2.49 -16.44
CA LEU A 51 1.97 -2.49 -14.99
C LEU A 51 1.54 -3.85 -14.44
N ASP A 52 2.34 -4.45 -13.56
CA ASP A 52 1.98 -5.65 -12.82
C ASP A 52 1.15 -5.27 -11.60
N VAL A 53 -0.04 -5.85 -11.49
CA VAL A 53 -1.09 -5.42 -10.55
C VAL A 53 -1.59 -6.59 -9.72
N VAL A 54 -1.76 -6.35 -8.43
CA VAL A 54 -2.41 -7.28 -7.49
C VAL A 54 -3.63 -6.61 -6.88
N ILE A 55 -4.77 -7.29 -6.94
CA ILE A 55 -6.04 -6.87 -6.35
C ILE A 55 -6.35 -7.80 -5.20
N GLN A 56 -6.54 -7.27 -4.01
CA GLN A 56 -6.90 -8.03 -2.83
C GLN A 56 -8.24 -7.54 -2.29
N ARG A 57 -9.21 -8.46 -2.23
CA ARG A 57 -10.60 -8.16 -1.83
C ARG A 57 -10.95 -8.85 -0.52
N PRO A 58 -11.79 -8.23 0.32
CA PRO A 58 -12.32 -8.86 1.53
C PRO A 58 -13.08 -10.16 1.24
N ASP A 59 -13.02 -11.13 2.12
CA ASP A 59 -13.55 -12.49 1.97
C ASP A 59 -15.02 -12.61 1.57
N ASN A 60 -15.85 -11.71 2.07
CA ASN A 60 -17.29 -11.73 1.80
C ASN A 60 -17.67 -11.34 0.36
N ASP A 61 -16.71 -10.83 -0.40
CA ASP A 61 -16.93 -10.36 -1.78
C ASP A 61 -16.44 -11.40 -2.82
N ALA A 62 -15.58 -12.35 -2.42
CA ALA A 62 -15.00 -13.39 -3.30
C ALA A 62 -15.96 -14.56 -3.57
N ALA A 63 -16.87 -14.86 -2.66
CA ALA A 63 -17.75 -16.03 -2.76
C ALA A 63 -18.82 -15.94 -3.86
N ASN A 64 -19.03 -14.77 -4.46
CA ASN A 64 -20.06 -14.55 -5.50
C ASN A 64 -19.50 -14.51 -6.93
N ASP A 65 -18.19 -14.63 -7.13
CA ASP A 65 -17.54 -14.45 -8.45
C ASP A 65 -16.96 -15.74 -9.04
N ASN A 66 -17.22 -16.92 -8.40
CA ASN A 66 -16.80 -18.21 -8.95
C ASN A 66 -17.55 -18.48 -10.26
N GLY A 67 -16.85 -18.23 -11.36
CA GLY A 67 -17.30 -18.37 -12.72
C GLY A 67 -17.89 -19.73 -13.05
N SER A 68 -19.20 -19.78 -13.15
CA SER A 68 -19.88 -20.64 -14.10
C SER A 68 -20.54 -19.72 -15.13
N GLN A 69 -20.05 -19.80 -16.36
CA GLN A 69 -20.68 -19.23 -17.53
C GLN A 69 -22.07 -19.86 -17.71
N ALA A 70 -23.05 -19.43 -16.95
CA ALA A 70 -24.47 -19.67 -17.27
C ALA A 70 -25.35 -18.73 -16.47
N ASN A 71 -26.04 -17.85 -17.17
CA ASN A 71 -27.08 -16.93 -16.74
C ASN A 71 -26.68 -15.53 -16.35
N ALA A 72 -26.54 -14.69 -17.39
CA ALA A 72 -26.47 -13.23 -17.32
C ALA A 72 -27.78 -12.60 -16.80
N LYS A 73 -28.03 -12.78 -15.51
CA LYS A 73 -28.77 -11.88 -14.62
C LYS A 73 -27.99 -11.87 -13.31
N ALA A 74 -26.77 -11.36 -13.36
CA ALA A 74 -25.94 -11.17 -12.17
C ALA A 74 -26.72 -10.26 -11.21
N LYS A 75 -27.11 -10.78 -10.04
CA LYS A 75 -27.37 -9.97 -8.87
C LYS A 75 -26.17 -9.04 -8.73
N ALA A 76 -26.40 -7.72 -8.77
CA ALA A 76 -25.35 -6.72 -8.58
C ALA A 76 -24.62 -7.07 -7.29
N GLY A 77 -23.38 -7.57 -7.40
CA GLY A 77 -22.54 -7.95 -6.27
C GLY A 77 -22.37 -6.74 -5.33
N LYS A 78 -22.15 -7.00 -4.05
CA LYS A 78 -21.91 -5.96 -3.06
C LYS A 78 -20.79 -5.05 -3.54
N LYS A 79 -21.06 -3.76 -3.62
CA LYS A 79 -20.05 -2.75 -3.98
C LYS A 79 -19.12 -2.50 -2.82
N THR A 80 -17.81 -2.53 -3.07
CA THR A 80 -16.74 -2.45 -2.07
C THR A 80 -15.90 -1.20 -2.30
N PRO A 81 -15.55 -0.43 -1.26
CA PRO A 81 -14.58 0.65 -1.38
C PRO A 81 -13.18 0.09 -1.63
N LEU A 82 -12.35 0.88 -2.32
CA LEU A 82 -11.03 0.46 -2.80
C LEU A 82 -9.97 1.51 -2.49
N LEU A 83 -8.81 1.06 -2.00
CA LEU A 83 -7.57 1.83 -1.94
C LEU A 83 -6.65 1.46 -3.11
N VAL A 84 -6.19 2.46 -3.87
CA VAL A 84 -5.05 2.32 -4.79
C VAL A 84 -3.78 2.74 -4.06
N LEU A 85 -2.77 1.85 -3.98
CA LEU A 85 -1.58 2.03 -3.16
C LEU A 85 -0.32 2.10 -4.01
N CYS A 86 0.44 3.20 -3.87
CA CYS A 86 1.64 3.57 -4.62
C CYS A 86 2.90 3.33 -3.78
N HIS A 87 3.88 2.57 -4.32
CA HIS A 87 5.16 2.33 -3.66
C HIS A 87 6.15 3.49 -3.81
N GLY A 88 7.24 3.45 -3.04
CA GLY A 88 8.29 4.47 -3.06
C GLY A 88 9.37 4.23 -4.13
N PHE A 89 10.33 5.17 -4.19
CA PHE A 89 11.46 5.17 -5.11
C PHE A 89 12.24 3.83 -5.08
N GLY A 90 12.45 3.24 -6.23
CA GLY A 90 13.21 1.98 -6.39
C GLY A 90 12.57 0.76 -5.73
N GLY A 91 11.37 0.91 -5.16
CA GLY A 91 10.61 -0.14 -4.49
C GLY A 91 9.79 -1.01 -5.44
N ASN A 92 8.78 -1.65 -4.88
CA ASN A 92 7.78 -2.44 -5.59
C ASN A 92 6.52 -2.54 -4.73
N LYS A 93 5.46 -3.18 -5.24
CA LYS A 93 4.17 -3.36 -4.58
C LYS A 93 4.17 -4.29 -3.36
N GLU A 94 5.28 -4.99 -3.11
CA GLU A 94 5.43 -5.92 -1.98
C GLU A 94 6.03 -5.21 -0.76
N GLY A 95 6.01 -5.88 0.39
CA GLY A 95 6.66 -5.43 1.61
C GLY A 95 5.75 -5.36 2.81
N LYS A 96 6.35 -5.48 4.02
CA LYS A 96 5.63 -5.66 5.28
C LYS A 96 4.63 -4.54 5.59
N LEU A 97 5.00 -3.27 5.35
CA LEU A 97 4.08 -2.15 5.55
C LEU A 97 2.80 -2.30 4.70
N PHE A 98 2.98 -2.69 3.42
CA PHE A 98 1.85 -2.87 2.50
C PHE A 98 1.03 -4.11 2.84
N ASP A 99 1.66 -5.18 3.28
CA ASP A 99 0.95 -6.39 3.72
C ASP A 99 0.11 -6.09 4.98
N CYS A 100 0.65 -5.38 5.97
CA CYS A 100 -0.09 -4.93 7.15
C CYS A 100 -1.28 -4.02 6.77
N LEU A 101 -1.09 -3.11 5.78
CA LEU A 101 -2.16 -2.24 5.28
C LEU A 101 -3.27 -3.06 4.62
N VAL A 102 -2.93 -4.01 3.74
CA VAL A 102 -3.88 -4.89 3.08
C VAL A 102 -4.70 -5.68 4.10
N ASP A 103 -4.04 -6.32 5.05
CA ASP A 103 -4.70 -7.12 6.09
C ASP A 103 -5.66 -6.27 6.94
N SER A 104 -5.22 -5.09 7.35
CA SER A 104 -6.03 -4.17 8.16
C SER A 104 -7.24 -3.65 7.38
N LEU A 105 -7.07 -3.32 6.08
CA LEU A 105 -8.12 -2.81 5.22
C LEU A 105 -9.13 -3.88 4.84
N ASN A 106 -8.67 -5.08 4.48
CA ASN A 106 -9.56 -6.20 4.15
C ASN A 106 -10.42 -6.59 5.35
N LYS A 107 -9.89 -6.63 6.57
CA LYS A 107 -10.66 -6.83 7.81
C LYS A 107 -11.75 -5.76 8.00
N LYS A 108 -11.54 -4.56 7.46
CA LYS A 108 -12.51 -3.46 7.48
C LYS A 108 -13.43 -3.42 6.24
N GLY A 109 -13.36 -4.41 5.35
CA GLY A 109 -14.20 -4.49 4.17
C GLY A 109 -13.79 -3.50 3.06
N ILE A 110 -12.51 -3.14 2.98
CA ILE A 110 -11.93 -2.26 1.97
C ILE A 110 -10.96 -3.09 1.12
N ALA A 111 -11.16 -3.12 -0.19
CA ALA A 111 -10.25 -3.75 -1.13
C ALA A 111 -8.99 -2.90 -1.37
N VAL A 112 -7.92 -3.53 -1.86
CA VAL A 112 -6.68 -2.84 -2.18
C VAL A 112 -6.19 -3.25 -3.56
N ILE A 113 -5.79 -2.29 -4.38
CA ILE A 113 -4.94 -2.47 -5.54
C ILE A 113 -3.53 -2.03 -5.18
N ARG A 114 -2.56 -2.94 -5.36
CA ARG A 114 -1.13 -2.67 -5.34
C ARG A 114 -0.56 -2.93 -6.72
N PHE A 115 0.38 -2.13 -7.17
CA PHE A 115 0.98 -2.27 -8.49
C PHE A 115 2.44 -1.82 -8.46
N ASP A 116 3.23 -2.31 -9.39
CA ASP A 116 4.58 -1.82 -9.64
C ASP A 116 4.50 -0.71 -10.70
N PHE A 117 5.13 0.44 -10.44
CA PHE A 117 5.30 1.49 -11.47
C PHE A 117 6.16 0.98 -12.64
N ASN A 118 6.03 1.58 -13.82
CA ASN A 118 6.91 1.24 -14.94
C ASN A 118 8.39 1.35 -14.54
N GLY A 119 9.19 0.37 -14.98
CA GLY A 119 10.60 0.26 -14.61
C GLY A 119 10.87 -0.32 -13.22
N HIS A 120 9.84 -0.71 -12.46
CA HIS A 120 9.94 -1.29 -11.13
C HIS A 120 9.36 -2.71 -11.06
N GLY A 121 9.82 -3.48 -10.09
CA GLY A 121 9.26 -4.79 -9.77
C GLY A 121 9.12 -5.71 -10.98
N LYS A 122 7.89 -6.08 -11.31
CA LYS A 122 7.54 -6.95 -12.45
C LYS A 122 6.90 -6.18 -13.61
N SER A 123 6.74 -4.87 -13.51
CA SER A 123 6.21 -4.01 -14.56
C SER A 123 7.22 -3.84 -15.70
N GLU A 124 6.71 -3.59 -16.90
CA GLU A 124 7.52 -3.25 -18.05
C GLU A 124 8.16 -1.87 -17.90
N GLY A 125 9.05 -1.52 -18.82
CA GLY A 125 9.81 -0.27 -18.79
C GLY A 125 11.19 -0.42 -18.16
N LYS A 126 11.91 0.67 -18.04
CA LYS A 126 13.26 0.70 -17.45
C LYS A 126 13.31 1.69 -16.31
N PHE A 127 13.97 1.34 -15.21
CA PHE A 127 14.18 2.22 -14.07
C PHE A 127 14.89 3.52 -14.47
N GLU A 128 15.76 3.47 -15.47
CA GLU A 128 16.47 4.63 -16.02
C GLU A 128 15.52 5.68 -16.61
N ASP A 129 14.36 5.27 -17.13
CA ASP A 129 13.38 6.15 -17.75
C ASP A 129 12.36 6.74 -16.75
N MET A 130 12.38 6.27 -15.50
CA MET A 130 11.45 6.67 -14.45
C MET A 130 11.57 8.16 -14.12
N THR A 131 10.43 8.80 -13.95
CA THR A 131 10.26 10.12 -13.33
C THR A 131 8.98 10.13 -12.49
N VAL A 132 8.85 11.06 -11.54
CA VAL A 132 7.60 11.24 -10.79
C VAL A 132 6.42 11.55 -11.70
N LEU A 133 6.67 12.22 -12.85
CA LEU A 133 5.61 12.53 -13.82
C LEU A 133 5.08 11.28 -14.51
N ASN A 134 5.96 10.34 -14.89
CA ASN A 134 5.53 9.05 -15.46
C ASN A 134 4.77 8.21 -14.43
N GLU A 135 5.23 8.20 -13.17
CA GLU A 135 4.52 7.50 -12.09
C GLU A 135 3.12 8.09 -11.83
N ILE A 136 2.93 9.41 -12.00
CA ILE A 136 1.60 10.03 -11.93
C ILE A 136 0.70 9.52 -13.06
N GLU A 137 1.21 9.36 -14.28
CA GLU A 137 0.43 8.81 -15.39
C GLU A 137 0.11 7.32 -15.18
N ASP A 138 1.07 6.52 -14.71
CA ASP A 138 0.80 5.14 -14.29
C ASP A 138 -0.31 5.07 -13.24
N ALA A 139 -0.24 5.92 -12.21
CA ALA A 139 -1.27 5.99 -11.16
C ALA A 139 -2.64 6.34 -11.73
N LYS A 140 -2.72 7.27 -12.70
CA LYS A 140 -3.99 7.59 -13.40
C LYS A 140 -4.50 6.41 -14.23
N CYS A 141 -3.62 5.64 -14.88
CA CYS A 141 -4.01 4.42 -15.59
C CYS A 141 -4.64 3.39 -14.64
N ILE A 142 -4.04 3.17 -13.48
CA ILE A 142 -4.60 2.30 -12.43
C ILE A 142 -5.93 2.85 -11.89
N LEU A 143 -6.06 4.16 -11.69
CA LEU A 143 -7.30 4.77 -11.23
C LEU A 143 -8.44 4.63 -12.25
N ARG A 144 -8.16 4.76 -13.57
CA ARG A 144 -9.14 4.50 -14.64
C ARG A 144 -9.57 3.03 -14.62
N TYR A 145 -8.61 2.11 -14.53
CA TYR A 145 -8.89 0.68 -14.40
C TYR A 145 -9.73 0.40 -13.15
N ALA A 146 -9.35 0.89 -11.98
CA ALA A 146 -10.11 0.73 -10.74
C ALA A 146 -11.54 1.29 -10.87
N SER A 147 -11.68 2.41 -11.57
CA SER A 147 -12.99 3.06 -11.80
C SER A 147 -13.90 2.26 -12.72
N SER A 148 -13.33 1.47 -13.65
CA SER A 148 -14.07 0.61 -14.56
C SER A 148 -14.58 -0.67 -13.90
N LEU A 149 -14.03 -1.07 -12.76
CA LEU A 149 -14.44 -2.28 -12.07
C LEU A 149 -15.85 -2.13 -11.49
N PRO A 150 -16.81 -3.00 -11.87
CA PRO A 150 -18.25 -2.81 -11.55
C PRO A 150 -18.56 -2.91 -10.06
N TRP A 151 -17.70 -3.62 -9.30
CA TRP A 151 -17.85 -3.81 -7.86
C TRP A 151 -17.26 -2.66 -7.03
N VAL A 152 -16.48 -1.75 -7.62
CA VAL A 152 -15.86 -0.63 -6.87
C VAL A 152 -16.89 0.47 -6.61
N SER A 153 -17.14 0.76 -5.32
CA SER A 153 -18.08 1.82 -4.89
C SER A 153 -17.43 3.18 -4.80
N LYS A 154 -16.35 3.29 -4.04
CA LYS A 154 -15.60 4.51 -3.74
C LYS A 154 -14.11 4.21 -3.92
N ILE A 155 -13.31 5.21 -4.30
CA ILE A 155 -11.88 5.09 -4.44
C ILE A 155 -11.18 6.04 -3.46
N ALA A 156 -10.18 5.49 -2.75
CA ALA A 156 -9.15 6.23 -2.06
C ALA A 156 -7.81 5.99 -2.74
N MET A 157 -6.86 6.87 -2.51
CA MET A 157 -5.50 6.74 -2.99
C MET A 157 -4.53 6.86 -1.83
N GLY A 158 -3.46 6.07 -1.83
CA GLY A 158 -2.43 6.11 -0.80
C GLY A 158 -1.06 5.83 -1.37
N GLY A 159 -0.02 6.24 -0.65
CA GLY A 159 1.34 5.95 -1.09
C GLY A 159 2.39 6.21 -0.01
N HIS A 160 3.48 5.47 -0.12
CA HIS A 160 4.63 5.59 0.75
C HIS A 160 5.77 6.32 0.04
N SER A 161 6.46 7.21 0.77
CA SER A 161 7.67 7.88 0.28
C SER A 161 7.41 8.66 -1.03
N GLN A 162 8.11 8.41 -2.14
CA GLN A 162 7.83 8.97 -3.46
C GLN A 162 6.40 8.66 -3.92
N GLY A 163 5.88 7.45 -3.64
CA GLY A 163 4.47 7.12 -3.91
C GLY A 163 3.48 8.01 -3.16
N GLY A 164 3.87 8.54 -2.00
CA GLY A 164 3.12 9.58 -1.29
C GLY A 164 3.08 10.91 -2.05
N VAL A 165 4.19 11.30 -2.69
CA VAL A 165 4.23 12.48 -3.57
C VAL A 165 3.36 12.26 -4.81
N VAL A 166 3.48 11.10 -5.46
CA VAL A 166 2.63 10.71 -6.60
C VAL A 166 1.15 10.78 -6.20
N THR A 167 0.80 10.22 -5.05
CA THR A 167 -0.57 10.26 -4.51
C THR A 167 -1.09 11.67 -4.31
N ALA A 168 -0.32 12.53 -3.63
CA ALA A 168 -0.71 13.91 -3.36
C ALA A 168 -0.87 14.73 -4.64
N MET A 169 0.09 14.62 -5.57
CA MET A 169 0.05 15.34 -6.84
C MET A 169 -1.07 14.84 -7.76
N THR A 170 -1.25 13.53 -7.90
CA THR A 170 -2.34 12.95 -8.72
C THR A 170 -3.69 13.42 -8.20
N SER A 171 -3.91 13.36 -6.88
CA SER A 171 -5.16 13.80 -6.27
C SER A 171 -5.43 15.29 -6.51
N GLY A 172 -4.40 16.14 -6.38
CA GLY A 172 -4.50 17.57 -6.66
C GLY A 172 -4.74 17.89 -8.15
N GLN A 173 -4.10 17.16 -9.06
CA GLN A 173 -4.32 17.30 -10.51
C GLN A 173 -5.75 16.93 -10.91
N LEU A 174 -6.30 15.83 -10.36
CA LEU A 174 -7.65 15.36 -10.67
C LEU A 174 -8.75 16.31 -10.14
N VAL A 175 -8.45 17.12 -9.13
CA VAL A 175 -9.36 18.21 -8.69
C VAL A 175 -9.28 19.39 -9.63
N ALA A 176 -8.08 19.79 -10.05
CA ALA A 176 -7.87 20.92 -10.95
C ALA A 176 -8.32 20.60 -12.39
N GLN A 177 -8.15 19.35 -12.80
CA GLN A 177 -8.43 18.88 -14.15
C GLN A 177 -9.06 17.47 -14.10
N ALA A 178 -10.39 17.44 -13.98
CA ALA A 178 -11.14 16.21 -13.84
C ALA A 178 -10.97 15.28 -15.06
N ASP A 179 -10.72 14.01 -14.78
CA ASP A 179 -10.79 12.92 -15.75
C ASP A 179 -12.15 12.21 -15.59
N LYS A 180 -12.96 12.21 -16.65
CA LYS A 180 -14.32 11.62 -16.63
C LYS A 180 -14.33 10.11 -16.37
N ASP A 181 -13.23 9.44 -16.71
CA ASP A 181 -13.08 8.00 -16.57
C ASP A 181 -12.52 7.59 -15.19
N ILE A 182 -12.18 8.58 -14.35
CA ILE A 182 -11.71 8.36 -12.98
C ILE A 182 -12.79 8.79 -11.97
N LYS A 183 -13.23 7.85 -11.13
CA LYS A 183 -14.10 8.17 -9.99
C LYS A 183 -13.40 9.15 -9.06
N LYS A 184 -14.18 10.08 -8.50
CA LYS A 184 -13.67 11.05 -7.51
C LYS A 184 -12.95 10.34 -6.37
N ILE A 185 -11.72 10.77 -6.07
CA ILE A 185 -10.96 10.30 -4.91
C ILE A 185 -11.62 10.84 -3.63
N GLN A 186 -12.07 9.94 -2.77
CA GLN A 186 -12.80 10.26 -1.54
C GLN A 186 -11.87 10.53 -0.36
N ALA A 187 -10.70 9.85 -0.34
CA ALA A 187 -9.71 9.98 0.72
C ALA A 187 -8.30 9.78 0.18
N VAL A 188 -7.33 10.39 0.85
CA VAL A 188 -5.90 10.26 0.55
C VAL A 188 -5.16 9.83 1.82
N VAL A 189 -4.17 8.91 1.67
CA VAL A 189 -3.26 8.49 2.74
C VAL A 189 -1.82 8.71 2.29
N LEU A 190 -1.08 9.53 3.04
CA LEU A 190 0.32 9.82 2.78
C LEU A 190 1.19 9.20 3.89
N LEU A 191 2.05 8.25 3.54
CA LEU A 191 2.97 7.57 4.44
C LEU A 191 4.38 8.08 4.18
N ALA A 192 4.95 8.87 5.08
CA ALA A 192 6.27 9.49 4.96
C ALA A 192 6.52 10.12 3.57
N PRO A 193 5.63 11.02 3.07
CA PRO A 193 5.68 11.52 1.70
C PRO A 193 6.99 12.27 1.41
N ALA A 194 7.76 11.78 0.41
CA ALA A 194 9.14 12.20 0.17
C ALA A 194 9.27 13.49 -0.67
N ALA A 195 8.58 14.56 -0.29
CA ALA A 195 8.71 15.84 -1.01
C ALA A 195 10.13 16.46 -0.94
N VAL A 196 11.02 15.92 -0.12
CA VAL A 196 12.44 16.23 -0.08
C VAL A 196 13.13 16.01 -1.42
N LEU A 197 12.61 15.09 -2.28
CA LEU A 197 13.20 14.76 -3.58
C LEU A 197 13.44 15.99 -4.48
N ARG A 198 12.57 17.01 -4.39
CA ARG A 198 12.76 18.28 -5.11
C ARG A 198 13.94 19.07 -4.55
N ASP A 199 14.03 19.20 -3.24
CA ASP A 199 15.11 19.94 -2.58
C ASP A 199 16.46 19.23 -2.76
N ASP A 200 16.46 17.90 -2.75
CA ASP A 200 17.65 17.10 -3.02
C ASP A 200 18.12 17.29 -4.47
N ALA A 201 17.22 17.26 -5.43
CA ALA A 201 17.54 17.53 -6.83
C ALA A 201 18.10 18.96 -7.02
N LEU A 202 17.52 19.97 -6.35
CA LEU A 202 18.00 21.35 -6.37
C LEU A 202 19.38 21.54 -5.72
N ARG A 203 19.70 20.73 -4.69
CA ARG A 203 21.01 20.72 -4.04
C ARG A 203 22.07 19.92 -4.79
N GLY A 204 21.68 19.18 -5.83
CA GLY A 204 22.59 18.30 -6.56
C GLY A 204 22.97 17.05 -5.77
N ASN A 205 22.04 16.51 -5.00
CA ASN A 205 22.23 15.28 -4.23
C ASN A 205 20.98 14.40 -4.33
N THR A 206 21.11 13.21 -4.90
CA THR A 206 20.04 12.22 -4.90
C THR A 206 20.55 10.93 -4.24
N PHE A 207 20.01 10.58 -3.06
CA PHE A 207 20.44 9.44 -2.25
C PHE A 207 21.97 9.38 -2.02
N GLY A 208 22.59 10.53 -1.70
CA GLY A 208 24.04 10.64 -1.45
C GLY A 208 24.90 10.70 -2.71
N LYS A 209 24.29 10.62 -3.90
CA LYS A 209 25.01 10.81 -5.18
C LYS A 209 25.04 12.30 -5.51
N MET A 210 26.23 12.89 -5.47
CA MET A 210 26.43 14.32 -5.74
C MET A 210 26.61 14.60 -7.22
N TYR A 211 26.01 15.69 -7.71
CA TYR A 211 26.14 16.17 -9.10
C TYR A 211 25.92 17.68 -9.16
N ASP A 212 26.28 18.30 -10.29
CA ASP A 212 25.92 19.68 -10.57
C ASP A 212 24.43 19.79 -10.96
N PRO A 213 23.57 20.43 -10.13
CA PRO A 213 22.13 20.50 -10.44
C PRO A 213 21.82 21.36 -11.69
N LYS A 214 22.75 22.23 -12.12
CA LYS A 214 22.61 23.01 -13.35
C LYS A 214 22.94 22.21 -14.59
N ASN A 215 23.77 21.17 -14.44
CA ASN A 215 24.17 20.27 -15.51
C ASN A 215 24.13 18.82 -15.03
N PRO A 216 22.93 18.28 -14.73
CA PRO A 216 22.80 16.93 -14.21
C PRO A 216 23.32 15.92 -15.24
N PRO A 217 23.99 14.85 -14.79
CA PRO A 217 24.53 13.81 -15.65
C PRO A 217 23.41 13.12 -16.43
N ALA A 218 23.76 12.42 -17.54
CA ALA A 218 22.80 11.64 -18.30
C ALA A 218 22.17 10.54 -17.45
N LYS A 219 22.96 9.96 -16.52
CA LYS A 219 22.50 8.94 -15.56
C LYS A 219 23.37 8.96 -14.31
N ILE A 220 22.81 8.43 -13.22
CA ILE A 220 23.47 8.18 -11.94
C ILE A 220 23.40 6.70 -11.63
N GLU A 221 24.55 6.07 -11.39
CA GLU A 221 24.59 4.69 -10.91
C GLU A 221 24.03 4.61 -9.48
N MET A 222 22.99 3.80 -9.33
CA MET A 222 22.35 3.55 -8.04
C MET A 222 22.86 2.22 -7.45
N TRP A 223 22.07 1.58 -6.61
CA TRP A 223 22.36 0.26 -6.05
C TRP A 223 21.90 -0.85 -7.01
N ASP A 224 22.39 -2.04 -6.81
CA ASP A 224 22.00 -3.26 -7.55
C ASP A 224 22.14 -3.15 -9.08
N GLY A 225 23.13 -2.37 -9.55
CA GLY A 225 23.37 -2.19 -10.99
C GLY A 225 22.29 -1.38 -11.72
N LYS A 226 21.35 -0.78 -10.99
CA LYS A 226 20.36 0.14 -11.57
C LYS A 226 21.00 1.50 -11.84
N ALA A 227 20.52 2.17 -12.87
CA ALA A 227 20.87 3.55 -13.15
C ALA A 227 19.62 4.42 -13.14
N LEU A 228 19.69 5.59 -12.50
CA LEU A 228 18.66 6.63 -12.54
C LEU A 228 18.99 7.60 -13.66
N GLY A 229 18.07 7.81 -14.58
CA GLY A 229 18.28 8.73 -15.71
C GLY A 229 18.25 10.19 -15.26
N GLY A 230 19.02 11.03 -15.96
CA GLY A 230 19.07 12.46 -15.68
C GLY A 230 17.74 13.20 -15.87
N ASN A 231 16.77 12.59 -16.56
CA ASN A 231 15.40 13.12 -16.66
C ASN A 231 14.70 13.18 -15.29
N TYR A 232 14.93 12.20 -14.42
CA TYR A 232 14.41 12.25 -13.05
C TYR A 232 14.85 13.55 -12.36
N ILE A 233 16.15 13.86 -12.39
CA ILE A 233 16.70 15.05 -11.75
C ILE A 233 16.11 16.33 -12.35
N ARG A 234 16.12 16.42 -13.70
CA ARG A 234 15.61 17.60 -14.42
C ARG A 234 14.14 17.86 -14.13
N THR A 235 13.32 16.82 -14.06
CA THR A 235 11.90 16.96 -13.73
C THR A 235 11.69 17.26 -12.25
N ALA A 236 12.45 16.61 -11.35
CA ALA A 236 12.34 16.81 -9.91
C ALA A 236 12.63 18.24 -9.48
N THR A 237 13.64 18.93 -10.09
CA THR A 237 13.98 20.33 -9.75
C THR A 237 12.82 21.31 -9.94
N THR A 238 11.93 21.03 -10.88
CA THR A 238 10.80 21.93 -11.24
C THR A 238 9.44 21.39 -10.80
N LEU A 239 9.41 20.24 -10.10
CA LEU A 239 8.17 19.55 -9.75
C LEU A 239 7.33 20.37 -8.76
N PRO A 240 6.10 20.81 -9.12
CA PRO A 240 5.28 21.67 -8.26
C PRO A 240 4.50 20.82 -7.24
N ILE A 241 5.23 20.15 -6.31
CA ILE A 241 4.66 19.15 -5.40
C ILE A 241 3.54 19.76 -4.55
N TYR A 242 3.87 20.72 -3.71
CA TYR A 242 2.92 21.31 -2.78
C TYR A 242 1.92 22.23 -3.49
N GLU A 243 2.35 22.88 -4.57
CA GLU A 243 1.53 23.74 -5.40
C GLU A 243 0.40 22.95 -6.10
N THR A 244 0.65 21.69 -6.41
CA THR A 244 -0.34 20.78 -6.96
C THR A 244 -1.19 20.15 -5.87
N ALA A 245 -0.55 19.61 -4.82
CA ALA A 245 -1.22 18.92 -3.72
C ALA A 245 -2.28 19.79 -3.02
N LYS A 246 -2.03 21.11 -2.89
CA LYS A 246 -2.98 22.06 -2.25
C LYS A 246 -4.36 22.14 -2.91
N ASN A 247 -4.50 21.66 -4.14
CA ASN A 247 -5.80 21.63 -4.83
C ASN A 247 -6.72 20.53 -4.26
N TYR A 248 -6.15 19.52 -3.58
CA TYR A 248 -6.95 18.50 -2.92
C TYR A 248 -7.44 19.00 -1.56
N HIS A 249 -8.75 19.08 -1.37
CA HIS A 249 -9.42 19.55 -0.14
C HIS A 249 -10.31 18.46 0.47
N GLY A 250 -10.10 17.19 0.08
CA GLY A 250 -10.82 16.04 0.61
C GLY A 250 -10.24 15.57 1.96
N ALA A 251 -10.78 14.47 2.45
CA ALA A 251 -10.24 13.80 3.64
C ALA A 251 -8.84 13.26 3.37
N GLU A 252 -7.89 13.54 4.26
CA GLU A 252 -6.49 13.17 4.11
C GLU A 252 -5.92 12.71 5.44
N CYS A 253 -5.15 11.64 5.44
CA CYS A 253 -4.41 11.13 6.59
C CYS A 253 -2.94 11.10 6.26
N ILE A 254 -2.11 11.71 7.09
CA ILE A 254 -0.67 11.82 6.88
C ILE A 254 0.03 11.21 8.09
N LEU A 255 0.83 10.18 7.86
CA LEU A 255 1.67 9.53 8.86
C LEU A 255 3.14 9.79 8.56
N HIS A 256 3.93 10.09 9.60
CA HIS A 256 5.36 10.24 9.46
C HIS A 256 6.07 9.84 10.77
N GLY A 257 7.25 9.24 10.65
CA GLY A 257 8.09 8.93 11.80
C GLY A 257 8.97 10.11 12.19
N ASP A 258 9.15 10.37 13.49
CA ASP A 258 10.07 11.44 13.96
C ASP A 258 11.55 11.01 13.92
N ALA A 259 11.82 9.70 13.82
CA ALA A 259 13.15 9.13 13.60
C ALA A 259 13.48 8.87 12.12
N ASP A 260 12.64 9.35 11.18
CA ASP A 260 12.88 9.23 9.74
C ASP A 260 14.14 10.01 9.32
N ARG A 261 15.18 9.27 8.90
CA ARG A 261 16.48 9.82 8.46
C ARG A 261 16.57 9.95 6.93
N VAL A 262 15.57 9.50 6.21
CA VAL A 262 15.48 9.60 4.74
C VAL A 262 14.72 10.86 4.36
N VAL A 263 13.54 11.05 4.95
CA VAL A 263 12.67 12.20 4.72
C VAL A 263 12.35 12.87 6.06
N PRO A 264 12.88 14.04 6.37
CA PRO A 264 12.49 14.78 7.56
C PRO A 264 10.97 14.94 7.66
N TYR A 265 10.38 14.62 8.80
CA TYR A 265 8.93 14.64 9.00
C TYR A 265 8.28 16.00 8.68
N THR A 266 9.06 17.08 8.70
CA THR A 266 8.59 18.43 8.36
C THR A 266 8.06 18.53 6.92
N TYR A 267 8.51 17.65 6.00
CA TYR A 267 7.95 17.56 4.65
C TYR A 267 6.53 16.98 4.66
N GLY A 268 6.27 15.97 5.46
CA GLY A 268 4.91 15.45 5.68
C GLY A 268 4.01 16.48 6.39
N GLN A 269 4.54 17.13 7.42
CA GLN A 269 3.82 18.18 8.16
C GLN A 269 3.39 19.33 7.24
N ARG A 270 4.18 19.66 6.22
CA ARG A 270 3.81 20.71 5.24
C ARG A 270 2.55 20.34 4.42
N PHE A 271 2.34 19.08 4.06
CA PHE A 271 1.07 18.66 3.44
C PHE A 271 -0.10 18.88 4.40
N HIS A 272 0.06 18.57 5.69
CA HIS A 272 -0.96 18.82 6.69
C HIS A 272 -1.37 20.31 6.76
N TYR A 273 -0.42 21.23 6.70
CA TYR A 273 -0.72 22.66 6.70
C TYR A 273 -1.47 23.15 5.45
N LEU A 274 -1.36 22.43 4.33
CA LEU A 274 -2.05 22.77 3.08
C LEU A 274 -3.51 22.33 3.07
N ASN A 275 -3.87 21.30 3.82
CA ASN A 275 -5.20 20.73 3.85
C ASN A 275 -5.76 20.69 5.28
N LYS A 276 -6.65 21.63 5.60
CA LYS A 276 -7.26 21.75 6.95
C LYS A 276 -8.16 20.56 7.36
N LYS A 277 -8.48 19.67 6.42
CA LYS A 277 -9.24 18.43 6.68
C LYS A 277 -8.33 17.22 6.89
N SER A 278 -7.01 17.39 6.87
CA SER A 278 -6.09 16.32 7.11
C SER A 278 -5.95 15.98 8.59
N GLU A 279 -5.77 14.68 8.86
CA GLU A 279 -5.32 14.15 10.13
C GLU A 279 -3.79 13.98 10.08
N TRP A 280 -3.06 14.52 11.06
CA TRP A 280 -1.61 14.41 11.17
C TRP A 280 -1.22 13.47 12.29
N HIS A 281 -0.42 12.45 11.96
CA HIS A 281 0.08 11.44 12.90
C HIS A 281 1.60 11.39 12.84
N LEU A 282 2.25 12.00 13.84
CA LEU A 282 3.69 11.85 14.05
C LEU A 282 3.93 10.64 14.96
N MET A 283 4.60 9.62 14.43
CA MET A 283 4.86 8.38 15.13
C MET A 283 6.24 8.43 15.79
N THR A 284 6.26 8.30 17.11
CA THR A 284 7.49 8.38 17.91
C THR A 284 8.40 7.18 17.60
N ASP A 285 9.70 7.47 17.43
CA ASP A 285 10.77 6.51 17.11
C ASP A 285 10.54 5.71 15.82
N ALA A 286 9.56 6.08 14.99
CA ALA A 286 9.36 5.43 13.70
C ALA A 286 10.36 5.94 12.66
N ASP A 287 10.93 5.02 11.90
CA ASP A 287 11.80 5.31 10.77
C ASP A 287 11.00 5.55 9.48
N HIS A 288 11.70 5.74 8.33
CA HIS A 288 11.09 5.96 7.02
C HIS A 288 10.15 4.85 6.56
N GLY A 289 10.45 3.59 6.89
CA GLY A 289 9.68 2.40 6.53
C GLY A 289 8.66 1.99 7.58
N PHE A 290 8.59 2.72 8.70
CA PHE A 290 7.82 2.36 9.89
C PHE A 290 8.28 1.02 10.48
N GLY A 291 9.59 0.70 10.38
CA GLY A 291 10.16 -0.57 10.83
C GLY A 291 9.82 -0.92 12.27
N GLY A 292 9.21 -2.09 12.49
CA GLY A 292 8.71 -2.52 13.79
C GLY A 292 7.37 -1.89 14.23
N GLN A 293 6.86 -0.89 13.49
CA GLN A 293 5.59 -0.20 13.76
C GLN A 293 4.63 -0.25 12.55
N GLU A 294 4.87 -1.15 11.59
CA GLU A 294 4.08 -1.26 10.35
C GLU A 294 2.60 -1.54 10.63
N GLU A 295 2.32 -2.39 11.63
CA GLU A 295 0.95 -2.70 12.05
C GLU A 295 0.24 -1.47 12.65
N GLN A 296 0.96 -0.65 13.44
CA GLN A 296 0.41 0.57 14.00
C GLN A 296 0.10 1.59 12.91
N ALA A 297 1.01 1.80 11.95
CA ALA A 297 0.79 2.66 10.80
C ALA A 297 -0.40 2.19 9.96
N ALA A 298 -0.50 0.88 9.71
CA ALA A 298 -1.61 0.26 9.00
C ALA A 298 -2.95 0.43 9.73
N HIS A 299 -2.95 0.31 11.05
CA HIS A 299 -4.13 0.53 11.88
C HIS A 299 -4.65 1.96 11.76
N ILE A 300 -3.78 2.97 11.95
CA ILE A 300 -4.15 4.38 11.83
C ILE A 300 -4.75 4.66 10.44
N ALA A 301 -4.04 4.27 9.38
CA ALA A 301 -4.49 4.50 8.00
C ALA A 301 -5.82 3.79 7.69
N SER A 302 -5.98 2.54 8.13
CA SER A 302 -7.20 1.76 7.87
C SER A 302 -8.39 2.25 8.69
N ASP A 303 -8.20 2.73 9.92
CA ASP A 303 -9.28 3.34 10.73
C ASP A 303 -9.78 4.62 10.09
N PHE A 304 -8.85 5.49 9.65
CA PHE A 304 -9.20 6.69 8.90
C PHE A 304 -10.01 6.35 7.64
N LEU A 305 -9.52 5.41 6.81
CA LEU A 305 -10.21 5.03 5.58
C LEU A 305 -11.58 4.39 5.84
N ALA A 306 -11.71 3.58 6.87
CA ALA A 306 -13.00 2.98 7.24
C ALA A 306 -14.03 4.04 7.68
N LYS A 307 -13.59 5.11 8.34
CA LYS A 307 -14.44 6.25 8.74
C LYS A 307 -14.94 7.06 7.53
N VAL A 308 -14.09 7.20 6.48
CA VAL A 308 -14.41 8.05 5.32
C VAL A 308 -15.14 7.28 4.21
N LEU A 309 -14.77 6.02 4.00
CA LEU A 309 -15.26 5.22 2.86
C LEU A 309 -16.55 4.44 3.15
N LYS A 310 -16.86 4.18 4.40
CA LYS A 310 -18.14 3.58 4.79
C LYS A 310 -19.22 4.64 4.87
#